data_f28d978df503f21510e9572fa727b646
#
_entry.id   f28d978df503f21510e9572fa727b646
#
_cell.length_a   1.000
_cell.length_b   1.000
_cell.length_c   1.000
_cell.angle_alpha   90.00
_cell.angle_beta   90.00
_cell.angle_gamma   90.00
#
_symmetry.space_group_name_H-M   'P 1'
#
loop_
_entity.id
_entity.type
_entity.pdbx_description
1 polymer ?
#
loop_
_entity_poly.entity_id
_entity_poly.type
_entity_poly.pdbx_seq_one_letter_code
_entity_poly.pdbx_strand_id
1 'polypeptide(L)'
;MSEATAQPAFDALSARRSHSKFTDEAPSDAEIGRLLGPMTSIADHSRLRPWRIVLLRGDARLRLGRGLAKATGSDSKKTIAKATRAPLVLAIVVSPRKSKVPVWEQETVASGVAHALELLLHESGWGCFWRTGHETRSKALRKVHKLKKHEYLLGWLYVGGIPDRDRKIKPRKPLDLARHLTVL
;
A
#
# COMPACT_ATOMS: atom_id res chain seq x y z
N MET A 1 -2.97 -24.67 -32.99
CA MET A 1 -2.29 -24.18 -31.76
C MET A 1 -3.07 -22.94 -31.32
N SER A 2 -3.83 -23.03 -30.24
CA SER A 2 -4.58 -21.87 -29.70
C SER A 2 -3.55 -20.84 -29.22
N GLU A 3 -3.57 -19.63 -29.76
CA GLU A 3 -2.81 -18.51 -29.20
C GLU A 3 -3.24 -18.35 -27.75
N ALA A 4 -2.31 -18.50 -26.81
CA ALA A 4 -2.58 -18.27 -25.42
C ALA A 4 -3.04 -16.82 -25.27
N THR A 5 -4.31 -16.63 -24.91
CA THR A 5 -4.90 -15.30 -24.69
C THR A 5 -4.06 -14.59 -23.61
N ALA A 6 -3.52 -13.42 -23.94
CA ALA A 6 -2.73 -12.63 -23.00
C ALA A 6 -3.54 -12.34 -21.73
N GLN A 7 -2.98 -12.65 -20.55
CA GLN A 7 -3.62 -12.44 -19.24
C GLN A 7 -2.76 -11.50 -18.37
N PRO A 8 -2.57 -10.24 -18.78
CA PRO A 8 -1.59 -9.35 -18.16
C PRO A 8 -1.84 -9.13 -16.66
N ALA A 9 -3.08 -9.04 -16.22
CA ALA A 9 -3.42 -8.87 -14.81
C ALA A 9 -3.10 -10.13 -13.99
N PHE A 10 -3.35 -11.32 -14.53
CA PHE A 10 -3.00 -12.60 -13.91
C PHE A 10 -1.48 -12.74 -13.77
N ASP A 11 -0.75 -12.42 -14.84
CA ASP A 11 0.70 -12.52 -14.87
C ASP A 11 1.35 -11.54 -13.89
N ALA A 12 0.91 -10.29 -13.88
CA ALA A 12 1.39 -9.26 -12.96
C ALA A 12 1.12 -9.64 -11.50
N LEU A 13 -0.08 -10.13 -11.17
CA LEU A 13 -0.43 -10.57 -9.82
C LEU A 13 0.40 -11.79 -9.39
N SER A 14 0.63 -12.74 -10.30
CA SER A 14 1.44 -13.93 -10.06
C SER A 14 2.92 -13.59 -9.86
N ALA A 15 3.44 -12.62 -10.61
CA ALA A 15 4.82 -12.15 -10.53
C ALA A 15 5.10 -11.22 -9.34
N ARG A 16 4.13 -10.40 -8.92
CA ARG A 16 4.31 -9.41 -7.85
C ARG A 16 4.91 -10.02 -6.58
N ARG A 17 5.89 -9.32 -6.01
CA ARG A 17 6.51 -9.67 -4.72
C ARG A 17 6.57 -8.45 -3.81
N SER A 18 6.59 -8.70 -2.50
CA SER A 18 6.88 -7.67 -1.50
C SER A 18 8.40 -7.50 -1.37
N HIS A 19 8.86 -6.26 -1.51
CA HIS A 19 10.28 -5.91 -1.43
C HIS A 19 10.52 -5.08 -0.16
N SER A 20 11.40 -5.56 0.73
CA SER A 20 11.74 -4.86 1.98
C SER A 20 13.04 -4.06 1.91
N LYS A 21 13.76 -4.16 0.80
CA LYS A 21 14.99 -3.41 0.48
C LYS A 21 14.75 -2.64 -0.80
N PHE A 22 15.28 -1.43 -0.87
CA PHE A 22 15.06 -0.51 -1.98
C PHE A 22 16.37 0.18 -2.35
N THR A 23 16.47 0.66 -3.59
CA THR A 23 17.42 1.69 -3.99
C THR A 23 16.88 3.07 -3.59
N ASP A 24 17.66 4.13 -3.81
CA ASP A 24 17.24 5.52 -3.52
C ASP A 24 16.30 6.10 -4.58
N GLU A 25 16.03 5.37 -5.66
CA GLU A 25 15.10 5.75 -6.71
C GLU A 25 13.64 5.55 -6.26
N ALA A 26 12.77 6.43 -6.69
CA ALA A 26 11.33 6.34 -6.43
C ALA A 26 10.52 6.99 -7.56
N PRO A 27 9.27 6.53 -7.81
CA PRO A 27 8.39 7.19 -8.76
C PRO A 27 8.18 8.66 -8.41
N SER A 28 8.09 9.52 -9.41
CA SER A 28 7.75 10.94 -9.25
C SER A 28 6.31 11.11 -8.76
N ASP A 29 5.96 12.31 -8.27
CA ASP A 29 4.58 12.61 -7.87
C ASP A 29 3.62 12.56 -9.06
N ALA A 30 4.08 12.96 -10.25
CA ALA A 30 3.32 12.85 -11.49
C ALA A 30 3.05 11.38 -11.86
N GLU A 31 4.05 10.50 -11.70
CA GLU A 31 3.90 9.07 -11.94
C GLU A 31 2.92 8.42 -10.93
N ILE A 32 3.01 8.77 -9.65
CA ILE A 32 2.01 8.33 -8.66
C ILE A 32 0.62 8.84 -9.04
N GLY A 33 0.49 10.09 -9.48
CA GLY A 33 -0.78 10.64 -9.97
C GLY A 33 -1.36 9.82 -11.14
N ARG A 34 -0.51 9.45 -12.11
CA ARG A 34 -0.89 8.56 -13.22
C ARG A 34 -1.36 7.19 -12.74
N LEU A 35 -0.65 6.58 -11.79
CA LEU A 35 -1.01 5.27 -11.22
C LEU A 35 -2.31 5.32 -10.40
N LEU A 36 -2.67 6.47 -9.85
CA LEU A 36 -3.93 6.65 -9.11
C LEU A 36 -5.14 6.85 -10.04
N GLY A 37 -4.95 7.22 -11.31
CA GLY A 37 -6.03 7.42 -12.27
C GLY A 37 -7.01 6.23 -12.36
N PRO A 38 -6.53 4.99 -12.60
CA PRO A 38 -7.37 3.79 -12.69
C PRO A 38 -8.10 3.41 -11.40
N MET A 39 -7.77 4.00 -10.25
CA MET A 39 -8.44 3.68 -8.97
C MET A 39 -9.92 4.01 -8.96
N THR A 40 -10.40 4.79 -9.92
CA THR A 40 -11.84 5.05 -10.14
C THR A 40 -12.59 3.81 -10.59
N SER A 41 -11.90 2.78 -11.09
CA SER A 41 -12.47 1.50 -11.52
C SER A 41 -12.57 0.45 -10.40
N ILE A 42 -12.02 0.74 -9.21
CA ILE A 42 -12.20 -0.12 -8.05
C ILE A 42 -13.69 -0.12 -7.66
N ALA A 43 -14.23 -1.31 -7.39
CA ALA A 43 -15.60 -1.46 -6.95
C ALA A 43 -15.86 -0.61 -5.68
N ASP A 44 -16.78 0.33 -5.78
CA ASP A 44 -17.06 1.32 -4.73
C ASP A 44 -18.56 1.60 -4.69
N HIS A 45 -19.24 1.06 -3.69
CA HIS A 45 -20.67 1.23 -3.51
C HIS A 45 -21.02 2.74 -3.39
N SER A 46 -21.88 3.21 -4.30
CA SER A 46 -22.27 4.61 -4.42
C SER A 46 -21.11 5.57 -4.83
N ARG A 47 -20.00 5.07 -5.30
CA ARG A 47 -18.83 5.84 -5.76
C ARG A 47 -18.35 6.89 -4.76
N LEU A 48 -18.31 6.52 -3.48
CA LEU A 48 -18.03 7.42 -2.36
C LEU A 48 -16.57 7.88 -2.33
N ARG A 49 -15.64 7.13 -2.94
CA ARG A 49 -14.19 7.36 -2.91
C ARG A 49 -13.69 7.61 -1.48
N PRO A 50 -13.89 6.64 -0.56
CA PRO A 50 -13.67 6.83 0.86
C PRO A 50 -12.19 6.68 1.25
N TRP A 51 -11.30 7.20 0.43
CA TRP A 51 -9.87 7.06 0.59
C TRP A 51 -9.10 8.29 0.12
N ARG A 52 -7.90 8.44 0.60
CA ARG A 52 -6.86 9.34 0.04
C ARG A 52 -5.48 8.79 0.35
N ILE A 53 -4.51 9.19 -0.46
CA ILE A 53 -3.11 8.82 -0.29
C ILE A 53 -2.34 10.04 0.23
N VAL A 54 -1.44 9.81 1.19
CA VAL A 54 -0.50 10.83 1.66
C VAL A 54 0.91 10.40 1.30
N LEU A 55 1.61 11.22 0.51
CA LEU A 55 2.98 10.97 0.10
C LEU A 55 3.95 11.49 1.17
N LEU A 56 4.89 10.64 1.58
CA LEU A 56 5.95 10.99 2.52
C LEU A 56 7.31 10.79 1.86
N ARG A 57 7.99 11.90 1.58
CA ARG A 57 9.36 11.96 1.08
C ARG A 57 10.24 12.74 2.06
N GLY A 58 11.55 12.69 1.91
CA GLY A 58 12.50 13.46 2.71
C GLY A 58 12.20 13.43 4.21
N ASP A 59 12.11 14.58 4.83
CA ASP A 59 11.85 14.74 6.27
C ASP A 59 10.49 14.21 6.74
N ALA A 60 9.51 14.04 5.85
CA ALA A 60 8.24 13.45 6.22
C ALA A 60 8.40 11.99 6.69
N ARG A 61 9.36 11.24 6.13
CA ARG A 61 9.70 9.88 6.56
C ARG A 61 10.37 9.88 7.95
N LEU A 62 11.19 10.89 8.25
CA LEU A 62 11.77 11.04 9.60
C LEU A 62 10.66 11.31 10.62
N ARG A 63 9.68 12.18 10.29
CA ARG A 63 8.51 12.41 11.14
C ARG A 63 7.69 11.16 11.34
N LEU A 64 7.52 10.32 10.30
CA LEU A 64 6.88 9.01 10.43
C LEU A 64 7.64 8.13 11.42
N GLY A 65 8.97 8.02 11.30
CA GLY A 65 9.80 7.22 12.21
C GLY A 65 9.67 7.64 13.68
N ARG A 66 9.70 8.96 13.95
CA ARG A 66 9.49 9.52 15.30
C ARG A 66 8.06 9.24 15.81
N GLY A 67 7.06 9.34 14.92
CA GLY A 67 5.67 9.00 15.24
C GLY A 67 5.48 7.53 15.60
N LEU A 68 6.14 6.62 14.87
CA LEU A 68 6.17 5.19 15.14
C LEU A 68 6.82 4.90 16.50
N ALA A 69 7.98 5.52 16.80
CA ALA A 69 8.64 5.39 18.10
C ALA A 69 7.68 5.76 19.24
N LYS A 70 7.01 6.91 19.11
CA LYS A 70 6.05 7.37 20.12
C LYS A 70 4.82 6.46 20.24
N ALA A 71 4.38 5.86 19.15
CA ALA A 71 3.21 4.98 19.12
C ALA A 71 3.49 3.61 19.74
N THR A 72 4.73 3.10 19.62
CA THR A 72 5.10 1.75 20.03
C THR A 72 5.97 1.69 21.29
N GLY A 73 6.43 2.84 21.82
CA GLY A 73 7.42 2.89 22.89
C GLY A 73 8.80 2.37 22.48
N SER A 74 9.04 2.19 21.17
CA SER A 74 10.27 1.60 20.65
C SER A 74 11.38 2.64 20.47
N ASP A 75 12.62 2.15 20.35
CA ASP A 75 13.78 2.99 20.03
C ASP A 75 13.56 3.84 18.78
N SER A 76 13.78 5.15 18.92
CA SER A 76 13.56 6.12 17.84
C SER A 76 14.51 5.90 16.66
N LYS A 77 15.78 5.54 16.90
CA LYS A 77 16.78 5.27 15.85
C LYS A 77 16.35 4.09 14.97
N LYS A 78 15.88 3.00 15.61
CA LYS A 78 15.37 1.81 14.88
C LYS A 78 14.11 2.10 14.08
N THR A 79 13.18 2.86 14.64
CA THR A 79 11.92 3.20 13.94
C THR A 79 12.13 4.19 12.81
N ILE A 80 13.04 5.16 12.96
CA ILE A 80 13.46 6.06 11.88
C ILE A 80 14.10 5.26 10.73
N ALA A 81 15.07 4.39 11.04
CA ALA A 81 15.71 3.53 10.03
C ALA A 81 14.68 2.66 9.27
N LYS A 82 13.65 2.13 9.98
CA LYS A 82 12.55 1.41 9.34
C LYS A 82 11.69 2.31 8.46
N ALA A 83 11.39 3.53 8.87
CA ALA A 83 10.56 4.47 8.12
C ALA A 83 11.29 5.04 6.89
N THR A 84 12.62 5.18 6.95
CA THR A 84 13.44 5.76 5.88
C THR A 84 14.04 4.73 4.93
N ARG A 85 13.77 3.43 5.10
CA ARG A 85 14.32 2.35 4.26
C ARG A 85 13.92 2.43 2.79
N ALA A 86 12.78 3.05 2.50
CA ALA A 86 12.32 3.33 1.15
C ALA A 86 12.34 4.85 0.90
N PRO A 87 12.69 5.31 -0.30
CA PRO A 87 12.72 6.73 -0.65
C PRO A 87 11.34 7.38 -0.64
N LEU A 88 10.27 6.61 -0.83
CA LEU A 88 8.88 7.05 -0.79
C LEU A 88 8.06 6.13 0.13
N VAL A 89 7.16 6.74 0.92
CA VAL A 89 6.12 6.02 1.66
C VAL A 89 4.77 6.63 1.32
N LEU A 90 3.82 5.80 0.89
CA LEU A 90 2.45 6.17 0.61
C LEU A 90 1.57 5.71 1.78
N ALA A 91 1.03 6.65 2.54
CA ALA A 91 0.09 6.33 3.60
C ALA A 91 -1.33 6.18 3.01
N ILE A 92 -1.93 5.03 3.25
CA ILE A 92 -3.30 4.72 2.84
C ILE A 92 -4.25 5.18 3.93
N VAL A 93 -5.03 6.19 3.64
CA VAL A 93 -5.98 6.78 4.59
C VAL A 93 -7.39 6.39 4.19
N VAL A 94 -8.11 5.76 5.10
CA VAL A 94 -9.57 5.60 4.98
C VAL A 94 -10.21 6.92 5.39
N SER A 95 -11.03 7.48 4.50
CA SER A 95 -11.73 8.76 4.66
C SER A 95 -13.23 8.56 4.49
N PRO A 96 -13.92 7.92 5.46
CA PRO A 96 -15.31 7.55 5.34
C PRO A 96 -16.19 8.75 5.03
N ARG A 97 -17.18 8.53 4.16
CA ARG A 97 -18.21 9.51 3.80
C ARG A 97 -19.48 9.24 4.59
N LYS A 98 -20.17 10.31 4.98
CA LYS A 98 -21.51 10.17 5.56
C LYS A 98 -22.47 9.66 4.49
N SER A 99 -22.96 8.43 4.64
CA SER A 99 -23.87 7.76 3.72
C SER A 99 -24.56 6.59 4.41
N LYS A 100 -25.48 5.90 3.72
CA LYS A 100 -26.07 4.64 4.19
C LYS A 100 -25.13 3.46 4.05
N VAL A 101 -24.05 3.60 3.28
CA VAL A 101 -23.02 2.55 3.09
C VAL A 101 -22.21 2.41 4.38
N PRO A 102 -22.15 1.21 4.98
CA PRO A 102 -21.42 0.98 6.22
C PRO A 102 -19.93 1.30 6.09
N VAL A 103 -19.29 1.68 7.20
CA VAL A 103 -17.86 2.03 7.22
C VAL A 103 -16.97 0.86 6.80
N TRP A 104 -17.33 -0.38 7.13
CA TRP A 104 -16.56 -1.55 6.74
C TRP A 104 -16.53 -1.77 5.23
N GLU A 105 -17.64 -1.50 4.51
CA GLU A 105 -17.64 -1.52 3.04
C GLU A 105 -16.72 -0.43 2.47
N GLN A 106 -16.75 0.77 3.06
CA GLN A 106 -15.88 1.86 2.66
C GLN A 106 -14.40 1.56 2.93
N GLU A 107 -14.08 0.83 4.00
CA GLU A 107 -12.72 0.38 4.30
C GLU A 107 -12.24 -0.66 3.27
N THR A 108 -13.12 -1.56 2.80
CA THR A 108 -12.75 -2.54 1.76
C THR A 108 -12.38 -1.86 0.44
N VAL A 109 -13.01 -0.73 0.09
CA VAL A 109 -12.63 0.07 -1.08
C VAL A 109 -11.20 0.59 -0.93
N ALA A 110 -10.85 1.15 0.23
CA ALA A 110 -9.49 1.65 0.48
C ALA A 110 -8.45 0.50 0.44
N SER A 111 -8.81 -0.70 0.90
CA SER A 111 -7.98 -1.91 0.78
C SER A 111 -7.80 -2.32 -0.68
N GLY A 112 -8.87 -2.30 -1.46
CA GLY A 112 -8.84 -2.56 -2.91
C GLY A 112 -7.89 -1.60 -3.64
N VAL A 113 -7.98 -0.30 -3.32
CA VAL A 113 -7.08 0.73 -3.87
C VAL A 113 -5.61 0.44 -3.51
N ALA A 114 -5.32 0.04 -2.27
CA ALA A 114 -3.96 -0.28 -1.86
C ALA A 114 -3.40 -1.49 -2.63
N HIS A 115 -4.17 -2.57 -2.79
CA HIS A 115 -3.75 -3.76 -3.57
C HIS A 115 -3.59 -3.44 -5.05
N ALA A 116 -4.51 -2.69 -5.66
CA ALA A 116 -4.39 -2.28 -7.05
C ALA A 116 -3.16 -1.39 -7.27
N LEU A 117 -2.87 -0.47 -6.33
CA LEU A 117 -1.69 0.37 -6.40
C LEU A 117 -0.39 -0.45 -6.27
N GLU A 118 -0.34 -1.47 -5.40
CA GLU A 118 0.80 -2.40 -5.35
C GLU A 118 1.02 -3.11 -6.68
N LEU A 119 -0.06 -3.51 -7.36
CA LEU A 119 0.02 -4.19 -8.67
C LEU A 119 0.55 -3.24 -9.74
N LEU A 120 0.01 -2.03 -9.84
CA LEU A 120 0.44 -1.03 -10.81
C LEU A 120 1.88 -0.54 -10.57
N LEU A 121 2.30 -0.43 -9.30
CA LEU A 121 3.70 -0.14 -8.96
C LEU A 121 4.62 -1.27 -9.45
N HIS A 122 4.21 -2.54 -9.26
CA HIS A 122 4.97 -3.69 -9.75
C HIS A 122 5.09 -3.69 -11.27
N GLU A 123 4.00 -3.48 -12.01
CA GLU A 123 4.01 -3.38 -13.48
C GLU A 123 4.90 -2.23 -13.99
N SER A 124 4.99 -1.15 -13.20
CA SER A 124 5.87 -0.02 -13.50
C SER A 124 7.33 -0.24 -13.06
N GLY A 125 7.70 -1.45 -12.62
CA GLY A 125 9.07 -1.81 -12.20
C GLY A 125 9.46 -1.38 -10.80
N TRP A 126 8.53 -0.84 -10.00
CA TRP A 126 8.80 -0.40 -8.63
C TRP A 126 8.63 -1.53 -7.62
N GLY A 127 9.56 -1.58 -6.66
CA GLY A 127 9.41 -2.40 -5.46
C GLY A 127 8.40 -1.78 -4.50
N CYS A 128 7.55 -2.64 -3.92
CA CYS A 128 6.56 -2.22 -2.93
C CYS A 128 6.52 -3.18 -1.73
N PHE A 129 6.26 -2.63 -0.55
CA PHE A 129 6.06 -3.38 0.69
C PHE A 129 4.95 -2.77 1.52
N TRP A 130 3.83 -3.46 1.66
CA TRP A 130 2.73 -3.00 2.51
C TRP A 130 3.00 -3.33 3.98
N ARG A 131 2.89 -2.32 4.82
CA ARG A 131 2.95 -2.43 6.29
C ARG A 131 1.68 -1.88 6.92
N THR A 132 1.21 -2.62 7.88
CA THR A 132 0.12 -2.25 8.78
C THR A 132 0.51 -2.63 10.21
N GLY A 133 -0.34 -2.36 11.20
CA GLY A 133 -0.10 -2.69 12.59
C GLY A 133 -1.01 -1.88 13.52
N HIS A 134 -1.02 -2.24 14.80
CA HIS A 134 -1.85 -1.57 15.82
C HIS A 134 -1.53 -0.08 15.94
N GLU A 135 -0.30 0.30 15.69
CA GLU A 135 0.19 1.67 15.72
C GLU A 135 -0.56 2.60 14.76
N THR A 136 -1.17 2.08 13.66
CA THR A 136 -1.96 2.87 12.70
C THR A 136 -3.10 3.63 13.37
N ARG A 137 -3.59 3.17 14.52
CA ARG A 137 -4.70 3.78 15.28
C ARG A 137 -4.22 4.78 16.34
N SER A 138 -2.90 4.98 16.50
CA SER A 138 -2.35 5.84 17.54
C SER A 138 -2.57 7.33 17.28
N LYS A 139 -2.71 8.11 18.36
CA LYS A 139 -2.81 9.58 18.30
C LYS A 139 -1.55 10.20 17.66
N ALA A 140 -0.37 9.61 17.90
CA ALA A 140 0.88 10.09 17.34
C ALA A 140 0.87 10.04 15.81
N LEU A 141 0.45 8.93 15.22
CA LEU A 141 0.40 8.77 13.76
C LEU A 141 -0.77 9.52 13.12
N ARG A 142 -1.88 9.70 13.81
CA ARG A 142 -2.93 10.63 13.36
C ARG A 142 -2.37 12.04 13.13
N LYS A 143 -1.54 12.53 14.07
CA LYS A 143 -0.88 13.85 13.96
C LYS A 143 0.11 13.91 12.80
N VAL A 144 0.95 12.88 12.64
CA VAL A 144 1.94 12.80 11.55
C VAL A 144 1.27 12.92 10.19
N HIS A 145 0.14 12.24 9.97
CA HIS A 145 -0.57 12.20 8.68
C HIS A 145 -1.67 13.28 8.56
N LYS A 146 -1.79 14.18 9.55
CA LYS A 146 -2.81 15.24 9.59
C LYS A 146 -4.22 14.67 9.32
N LEU A 147 -4.57 13.57 10.00
CA LEU A 147 -5.86 12.91 9.81
C LEU A 147 -7.01 13.73 10.38
N LYS A 148 -8.09 13.87 9.62
CA LYS A 148 -9.35 14.46 10.08
C LYS A 148 -10.00 13.55 11.13
N LYS A 149 -10.97 14.09 11.91
CA LYS A 149 -11.62 13.37 13.03
C LYS A 149 -12.16 11.99 12.62
N HIS A 150 -12.79 11.88 11.46
CA HIS A 150 -13.39 10.65 10.93
C HIS A 150 -12.42 9.76 10.15
N GLU A 151 -11.21 10.27 9.82
CA GLU A 151 -10.22 9.52 9.06
C GLU A 151 -9.39 8.62 9.96
N TYR A 152 -8.90 7.54 9.38
CA TYR A 152 -7.93 6.67 10.02
C TYR A 152 -6.98 6.04 9.00
N LEU A 153 -5.83 5.59 9.50
CA LEU A 153 -4.79 5.04 8.68
C LEU A 153 -5.01 3.53 8.50
N LEU A 154 -4.99 3.04 7.26
CA LEU A 154 -5.02 1.62 6.96
C LEU A 154 -3.61 1.01 7.04
N GLY A 155 -2.62 1.73 6.57
CA GLY A 155 -1.24 1.29 6.54
C GLY A 155 -0.39 2.16 5.62
N TRP A 156 0.77 1.60 5.24
CA TRP A 156 1.75 2.27 4.38
C TRP A 156 2.26 1.35 3.31
N LEU A 157 2.38 1.84 2.09
CA LEU A 157 3.17 1.24 1.03
C LEU A 157 4.55 1.91 1.02
N TYR A 158 5.59 1.15 1.30
CA TYR A 158 6.97 1.55 1.14
C TYR A 158 7.37 1.28 -0.29
N VAL A 159 7.84 2.31 -1.00
CA VAL A 159 8.06 2.26 -2.45
C VAL A 159 9.46 2.74 -2.80
N GLY A 160 10.11 2.04 -3.73
CA GLY A 160 11.43 2.42 -4.26
C GLY A 160 11.91 1.45 -5.33
N GLY A 161 13.07 1.72 -5.92
CA GLY A 161 13.69 0.84 -6.90
C GLY A 161 14.05 -0.52 -6.29
N ILE A 162 14.03 -1.57 -7.10
CA ILE A 162 14.35 -2.95 -6.70
C ILE A 162 15.84 -3.16 -6.89
N PRO A 163 16.64 -3.49 -5.84
CA PRO A 163 18.05 -3.85 -6.00
C PRO A 163 18.21 -5.07 -6.93
N ASP A 164 19.24 -5.10 -7.79
CA ASP A 164 19.45 -6.16 -8.78
C ASP A 164 19.48 -7.57 -8.18
N ARG A 165 20.10 -7.72 -7.01
CA ARG A 165 20.14 -9.01 -6.28
C ARG A 165 18.75 -9.52 -5.87
N ASP A 166 17.75 -8.63 -5.73
CA ASP A 166 16.40 -8.95 -5.26
C ASP A 166 15.40 -9.10 -6.43
N ARG A 167 15.87 -8.99 -7.68
CA ARG A 167 15.05 -9.18 -8.91
C ARG A 167 14.73 -10.63 -9.20
N LYS A 168 15.50 -11.59 -8.65
CA LYS A 168 15.23 -13.02 -8.82
C LYS A 168 13.95 -13.43 -8.13
N ILE A 169 12.98 -13.91 -8.91
CA ILE A 169 11.67 -14.35 -8.40
C ILE A 169 11.77 -15.79 -7.93
N LYS A 170 11.48 -16.03 -6.65
CA LYS A 170 11.31 -17.39 -6.14
C LYS A 170 9.89 -17.88 -6.41
N PRO A 171 9.69 -19.13 -6.84
CA PRO A 171 8.35 -19.68 -7.03
C PRO A 171 7.58 -19.69 -5.70
N ARG A 172 6.27 -19.47 -5.76
CA ARG A 172 5.37 -19.60 -4.60
C ARG A 172 4.89 -21.03 -4.47
N LYS A 173 4.59 -21.43 -3.24
CA LYS A 173 3.84 -22.67 -3.01
C LYS A 173 2.44 -22.53 -3.63
N PRO A 174 1.95 -23.57 -4.29
CA PRO A 174 0.56 -23.60 -4.78
C PRO A 174 -0.43 -23.34 -3.64
N LEU A 175 -1.58 -22.76 -3.97
CA LEU A 175 -2.70 -22.61 -3.03
C LEU A 175 -3.36 -23.97 -2.83
N ASP A 176 -3.63 -24.33 -1.58
CA ASP A 176 -4.47 -25.47 -1.23
C ASP A 176 -5.96 -25.06 -1.43
N LEU A 177 -6.49 -25.37 -2.59
CA LEU A 177 -7.85 -24.96 -2.98
C LEU A 177 -8.92 -25.51 -2.04
N ALA A 178 -8.73 -26.71 -1.45
CA ALA A 178 -9.73 -27.32 -0.57
C ALA A 178 -9.98 -26.47 0.71
N ARG A 179 -9.02 -25.64 1.10
CA ARG A 179 -9.16 -24.73 2.24
C ARG A 179 -9.78 -23.39 1.90
N HIS A 180 -9.92 -23.07 0.61
CA HIS A 180 -10.27 -21.71 0.17
C HIS A 180 -11.46 -21.68 -0.78
N LEU A 181 -11.90 -22.84 -1.29
CA LEU A 181 -13.02 -22.95 -2.21
C LEU A 181 -13.99 -24.00 -1.66
N THR A 182 -15.23 -23.58 -1.46
CA THR A 182 -16.33 -24.47 -1.04
C THR A 182 -17.44 -24.37 -2.06
N VAL A 183 -17.96 -25.51 -2.50
CA VAL A 183 -19.17 -25.59 -3.33
C VAL A 183 -20.33 -25.96 -2.39
N LEU A 184 -21.44 -25.18 -2.47
CA LEU A 184 -22.68 -25.40 -1.71
C LEU A 184 -23.70 -26.16 -2.55
#